data_7de185dfca35e234f964add5dba81318
#
_entry.id   7de185dfca35e234f964add5dba81318
#
_cell.length_a   1.000
_cell.length_b   1.000
_cell.length_c   1.000
_cell.angle_alpha   90.00
_cell.angle_beta   90.00
_cell.angle_gamma   90.00
#
_symmetry.space_group_name_H-M   'P 1'
#
loop_
_entity.id
_entity.type
_entity.pdbx_description
1 polymer ?
#
loop_
_entity_poly.entity_id
_entity_poly.type
_entity_poly.pdbx_seq_one_letter_code
_entity_poly.pdbx_strand_id
1 'polypeptide(L)'
;ETGEVIARAPQFEDGLMVIDLDVRLLSSDPDLIISEAPILKYEKIKAGVAKRLDDLDEIWQGLVVGLRDYVEKNNFKSVLLGLSGGIDSALVAALAADAIGADRLFGVALPSKYSSDHSLSDAKELASNIGLNYRIIEIEPMVANFIENLRVDGVAEENLQARVRGTTLMALSNQEGHL
;
A
#
# COMPACT_ATOMS: atom_id res chain seq x y z
N GLU A 1 -35.01 -9.66 11.95
CA GLU A 1 -34.91 -8.53 12.91
C GLU A 1 -34.30 -8.98 14.25
N THR A 2 -33.62 -10.13 14.25
CA THR A 2 -32.94 -10.70 15.42
C THR A 2 -31.54 -10.13 15.63
N GLY A 3 -30.97 -9.38 14.64
CA GLY A 3 -29.59 -8.91 14.65
C GLY A 3 -28.57 -9.99 14.25
N GLU A 4 -29.02 -11.17 13.85
CA GLU A 4 -28.15 -12.25 13.38
C GLU A 4 -27.59 -11.93 11.99
N VAL A 5 -26.25 -12.12 11.81
CA VAL A 5 -25.59 -11.96 10.51
C VAL A 5 -25.82 -13.21 9.70
N ILE A 6 -26.58 -13.12 8.64
CA ILE A 6 -26.95 -14.24 7.75
C ILE A 6 -26.01 -14.37 6.54
N ALA A 7 -25.28 -13.31 6.20
CA ALA A 7 -24.29 -13.31 5.13
C ALA A 7 -23.23 -12.24 5.40
N ARG A 8 -22.00 -12.49 5.02
CA ARG A 8 -20.89 -11.55 5.05
C ARG A 8 -19.91 -11.87 3.94
N ALA A 9 -19.63 -10.89 3.09
CA ALA A 9 -18.54 -10.99 2.13
C ALA A 9 -17.17 -10.93 2.83
N PRO A 10 -16.09 -11.49 2.22
CA PRO A 10 -14.73 -11.22 2.69
C PRO A 10 -14.41 -9.73 2.70
N GLN A 11 -13.50 -9.33 3.60
CA GLN A 11 -13.00 -7.95 3.65
C GLN A 11 -11.91 -7.75 2.59
N PHE A 12 -11.83 -6.57 2.01
CA PHE A 12 -10.80 -6.15 1.05
C PHE A 12 -10.66 -7.00 -0.22
N GLU A 13 -11.68 -7.77 -0.56
CA GLU A 13 -11.75 -8.58 -1.78
C GLU A 13 -12.91 -8.11 -2.66
N ASP A 14 -12.68 -8.03 -3.97
CA ASP A 14 -13.75 -7.81 -4.93
C ASP A 14 -14.59 -9.08 -5.08
N GLY A 15 -15.92 -8.93 -5.10
CA GLY A 15 -16.79 -10.08 -5.25
C GLY A 15 -18.27 -9.73 -5.37
N LEU A 16 -19.03 -10.70 -5.82
CA LEU A 16 -20.48 -10.64 -5.85
C LEU A 16 -21.05 -11.59 -4.80
N MET A 17 -21.82 -11.04 -3.86
CA MET A 17 -22.54 -11.85 -2.88
C MET A 17 -24.03 -11.84 -3.23
N VAL A 18 -24.59 -13.04 -3.45
CA VAL A 18 -26.01 -13.25 -3.75
C VAL A 18 -26.64 -14.10 -2.65
N ILE A 19 -27.78 -13.66 -2.16
CA ILE A 19 -28.54 -14.34 -1.11
C ILE A 19 -30.04 -14.12 -1.29
N ASP A 20 -30.82 -15.14 -1.02
CA ASP A 20 -32.28 -15.03 -0.92
C ASP A 20 -32.69 -14.71 0.51
N LEU A 21 -33.44 -13.65 0.66
CA LEU A 21 -33.99 -13.20 1.94
C LEU A 21 -35.45 -13.61 2.09
N ASP A 22 -35.81 -14.15 3.26
CA ASP A 22 -37.21 -14.36 3.63
C ASP A 22 -37.77 -13.03 4.15
N VAL A 23 -38.51 -12.31 3.30
CA VAL A 23 -39.19 -11.07 3.68
C VAL A 23 -40.63 -11.36 4.04
N ARG A 24 -41.15 -10.65 5.06
CA ARG A 24 -42.57 -10.73 5.40
C ARG A 24 -43.41 -10.14 4.27
N LEU A 25 -44.48 -10.83 3.92
CA LEU A 25 -45.47 -10.27 3.02
C LEU A 25 -46.10 -9.04 3.66
N LEU A 26 -46.05 -7.91 2.99
CA LEU A 26 -46.75 -6.70 3.37
C LEU A 26 -48.21 -6.85 2.88
N SER A 27 -49.13 -6.38 3.71
CA SER A 27 -50.60 -6.41 3.42
C SER A 27 -51.07 -5.21 2.59
N SER A 28 -50.13 -4.38 2.10
CA SER A 28 -50.45 -3.20 1.28
C SER A 28 -50.36 -3.51 -0.20
N ASP A 29 -51.24 -2.89 -1.00
CA ASP A 29 -51.10 -2.93 -2.45
C ASP A 29 -49.78 -2.28 -2.86
N PRO A 30 -49.09 -2.83 -3.87
CA PRO A 30 -47.87 -2.29 -4.35
C PRO A 30 -48.08 -0.97 -5.11
N ASP A 31 -47.21 0.02 -4.90
CA ASP A 31 -47.26 1.29 -5.64
C ASP A 31 -46.84 1.08 -7.12
N LEU A 32 -46.04 0.09 -7.42
CA LEU A 32 -45.60 -0.27 -8.76
C LEU A 32 -45.40 -1.78 -8.89
N ILE A 33 -46.01 -2.36 -9.90
CA ILE A 33 -45.76 -3.76 -10.30
C ILE A 33 -44.78 -3.76 -11.46
N ILE A 34 -43.57 -4.28 -11.21
CA ILE A 34 -42.51 -4.34 -12.21
C ILE A 34 -42.73 -5.53 -13.18
N SER A 35 -43.28 -6.64 -12.68
CA SER A 35 -43.55 -7.84 -13.46
C SER A 35 -44.66 -8.66 -12.80
N GLU A 36 -45.55 -9.16 -13.62
CA GLU A 36 -46.58 -10.15 -13.21
C GLU A 36 -46.13 -11.61 -13.54
N ALA A 37 -44.94 -11.77 -14.11
CA ALA A 37 -44.44 -13.08 -14.44
C ALA A 37 -44.18 -13.91 -13.17
N PRO A 38 -44.62 -15.16 -13.10
CA PRO A 38 -44.39 -16.01 -11.95
C PRO A 38 -42.88 -16.29 -11.83
N ILE A 39 -42.35 -16.16 -10.62
CA ILE A 39 -40.99 -16.56 -10.31
C ILE A 39 -40.93 -18.08 -10.38
N LEU A 40 -40.04 -18.62 -11.24
CA LEU A 40 -39.81 -20.05 -11.30
C LEU A 40 -39.27 -20.57 -9.97
N LYS A 41 -39.69 -21.76 -9.56
CA LYS A 41 -39.15 -22.42 -8.36
C LYS A 41 -37.68 -22.74 -8.61
N TYR A 42 -36.82 -22.28 -7.74
CA TYR A 42 -35.38 -22.56 -7.69
C TYR A 42 -34.95 -22.88 -6.25
N GLU A 43 -33.81 -23.52 -6.12
CA GLU A 43 -33.22 -23.78 -4.81
C GLU A 43 -32.73 -22.47 -4.22
N LYS A 44 -33.07 -22.18 -2.93
CA LYS A 44 -32.66 -20.96 -2.24
C LYS A 44 -31.14 -20.82 -2.21
N ILE A 45 -30.67 -19.67 -2.65
CA ILE A 45 -29.26 -19.30 -2.61
C ILE A 45 -28.92 -18.89 -1.18
N LYS A 46 -27.94 -19.58 -0.58
CA LYS A 46 -27.39 -19.26 0.73
C LYS A 46 -26.00 -18.69 0.54
N ALA A 47 -25.78 -17.46 0.98
CA ALA A 47 -24.44 -16.92 1.07
C ALA A 47 -23.73 -17.40 2.36
N GLY A 48 -22.41 -17.49 2.31
CA GLY A 48 -21.60 -17.77 3.48
C GLY A 48 -21.46 -16.55 4.38
N VAL A 49 -21.01 -16.78 5.62
CA VAL A 49 -20.59 -15.72 6.53
C VAL A 49 -19.07 -15.77 6.64
N ALA A 50 -18.37 -14.90 5.91
CA ALA A 50 -16.93 -14.82 5.97
C ALA A 50 -16.46 -14.47 7.39
N LYS A 51 -15.34 -15.06 7.81
CA LYS A 51 -14.70 -14.73 9.08
C LYS A 51 -14.19 -13.27 9.00
N ARG A 52 -14.32 -12.53 10.08
CA ARG A 52 -13.66 -11.23 10.21
C ARG A 52 -12.16 -11.42 10.34
N LEU A 53 -11.42 -10.53 9.72
CA LEU A 53 -9.99 -10.39 9.98
C LEU A 53 -9.77 -9.93 11.43
N ASP A 54 -8.62 -10.24 12.00
CA ASP A 54 -8.20 -9.58 13.24
C ASP A 54 -7.74 -8.13 12.96
N ASP A 55 -7.54 -7.36 14.03
CA ASP A 55 -7.31 -5.92 13.92
C ASP A 55 -6.02 -5.59 13.11
N LEU A 56 -4.97 -6.41 13.25
CA LEU A 56 -3.71 -6.17 12.53
C LEU A 56 -3.83 -6.54 11.05
N ASP A 57 -4.47 -7.68 10.75
CA ASP A 57 -4.74 -8.10 9.37
C ASP A 57 -5.65 -7.10 8.67
N GLU A 58 -6.67 -6.57 9.37
CA GLU A 58 -7.59 -5.57 8.82
C GLU A 58 -6.85 -4.27 8.46
N ILE A 59 -5.98 -3.78 9.36
CA ILE A 59 -5.14 -2.60 9.11
C ILE A 59 -4.19 -2.85 7.93
N TRP A 60 -3.51 -3.99 7.93
CA TRP A 60 -2.57 -4.35 6.87
C TRP A 60 -3.25 -4.40 5.50
N GLN A 61 -4.34 -5.15 5.39
CA GLN A 61 -5.09 -5.28 4.14
C GLN A 61 -5.67 -3.94 3.67
N GLY A 62 -6.15 -3.12 4.59
CA GLY A 62 -6.63 -1.76 4.27
C GLY A 62 -5.53 -0.89 3.66
N LEU A 63 -4.32 -0.94 4.22
CA LEU A 63 -3.16 -0.21 3.70
C LEU A 63 -2.69 -0.75 2.34
N VAL A 64 -2.64 -2.07 2.19
CA VAL A 64 -2.26 -2.75 0.93
C VAL A 64 -3.23 -2.38 -0.20
N VAL A 65 -4.54 -2.48 0.05
CA VAL A 65 -5.56 -2.12 -0.96
C VAL A 65 -5.50 -0.63 -1.27
N GLY A 66 -5.37 0.23 -0.25
CA GLY A 66 -5.27 1.68 -0.45
C GLY A 66 -4.08 2.09 -1.32
N LEU A 67 -2.90 1.51 -1.07
CA LEU A 67 -1.71 1.77 -1.88
C LEU A 67 -1.85 1.21 -3.30
N ARG A 68 -2.31 -0.03 -3.44
CA ARG A 68 -2.56 -0.66 -4.74
C ARG A 68 -3.50 0.18 -5.59
N ASP A 69 -4.64 0.54 -5.04
CA ASP A 69 -5.65 1.35 -5.72
C ASP A 69 -5.11 2.70 -6.16
N TYR A 70 -4.32 3.35 -5.31
CA TYR A 70 -3.70 4.63 -5.67
C TYR A 70 -2.74 4.49 -6.84
N VAL A 71 -1.86 3.49 -6.80
CA VAL A 71 -0.88 3.22 -7.86
C VAL A 71 -1.59 2.87 -9.18
N GLU A 72 -2.55 1.95 -9.15
CA GLU A 72 -3.24 1.47 -10.35
C GLU A 72 -4.14 2.56 -10.96
N LYS A 73 -4.93 3.26 -10.16
CA LYS A 73 -5.86 4.30 -10.64
C LYS A 73 -5.15 5.54 -11.19
N ASN A 74 -3.93 5.80 -10.74
CA ASN A 74 -3.10 6.87 -11.32
C ASN A 74 -2.15 6.39 -12.43
N ASN A 75 -2.23 5.11 -12.82
CA ASN A 75 -1.44 4.50 -13.88
C ASN A 75 0.08 4.51 -13.62
N PHE A 76 0.51 4.53 -12.37
CA PHE A 76 1.91 4.36 -12.03
C PHE A 76 2.33 2.90 -12.27
N LYS A 77 3.43 2.71 -12.97
CA LYS A 77 3.93 1.36 -13.28
C LYS A 77 4.75 0.77 -12.15
N SER A 78 5.31 1.60 -11.31
CA SER A 78 6.25 1.23 -10.25
C SER A 78 6.33 2.30 -9.18
N VAL A 79 6.91 1.93 -8.05
CA VAL A 79 7.08 2.79 -6.87
C VAL A 79 8.55 2.85 -6.49
N LEU A 80 9.04 4.02 -6.10
CA LEU A 80 10.39 4.26 -5.60
C LEU A 80 10.33 4.66 -4.13
N LEU A 81 11.21 4.09 -3.30
CA LEU A 81 11.36 4.52 -1.91
C LEU A 81 12.80 4.53 -1.44
N GLY A 82 13.09 5.39 -0.46
CA GLY A 82 14.36 5.40 0.24
C GLY A 82 14.43 4.29 1.29
N LEU A 83 15.45 3.45 1.23
CA LEU A 83 15.75 2.43 2.24
C LEU A 83 16.84 2.91 3.17
N SER A 84 16.48 3.19 4.42
CA SER A 84 17.40 3.71 5.42
C SER A 84 18.06 2.62 6.27
N GLY A 85 17.61 1.37 6.20
CA GLY A 85 17.93 0.30 7.14
C GLY A 85 17.12 0.38 8.44
N GLY A 86 16.25 1.39 8.61
CA GLY A 86 15.34 1.50 9.75
C GLY A 86 14.01 0.80 9.52
N ILE A 87 13.33 0.47 10.64
CA ILE A 87 12.08 -0.30 10.65
C ILE A 87 10.96 0.36 9.83
N ASP A 88 10.85 1.70 9.84
CA ASP A 88 9.79 2.40 9.12
C ASP A 88 9.89 2.19 7.61
N SER A 89 11.12 2.36 7.06
CA SER A 89 11.36 2.13 5.63
C SER A 89 11.19 0.65 5.25
N ALA A 90 11.53 -0.26 6.17
CA ALA A 90 11.33 -1.69 5.99
C ALA A 90 9.84 -2.05 5.92
N LEU A 91 9.04 -1.50 6.84
CA LEU A 91 7.59 -1.70 6.85
C LEU A 91 6.93 -1.17 5.58
N VAL A 92 7.31 0.02 5.13
CA VAL A 92 6.80 0.61 3.88
C VAL A 92 7.18 -0.24 2.67
N ALA A 93 8.41 -0.78 2.63
CA ALA A 93 8.86 -1.67 1.56
C ALA A 93 8.05 -2.98 1.52
N ALA A 94 7.82 -3.61 2.67
CA ALA A 94 7.02 -4.82 2.77
C ALA A 94 5.57 -4.58 2.32
N LEU A 95 4.96 -3.49 2.80
CA LEU A 95 3.61 -3.09 2.41
C LEU A 95 3.50 -2.84 0.90
N ALA A 96 4.48 -2.14 0.33
CA ALA A 96 4.49 -1.86 -1.11
C ALA A 96 4.68 -3.13 -1.94
N ALA A 97 5.51 -4.07 -1.49
CA ALA A 97 5.68 -5.36 -2.14
C ALA A 97 4.38 -6.18 -2.16
N ASP A 98 3.64 -6.20 -1.05
CA ASP A 98 2.33 -6.86 -0.98
C ASP A 98 1.27 -6.15 -1.84
N ALA A 99 1.37 -4.82 -1.96
CA ALA A 99 0.41 -4.04 -2.72
C ALA A 99 0.57 -4.18 -4.24
N ILE A 100 1.80 -4.10 -4.76
CA ILE A 100 2.05 -4.00 -6.20
C ILE A 100 3.02 -5.04 -6.77
N GLY A 101 3.58 -5.90 -5.92
CA GLY A 101 4.63 -6.85 -6.29
C GLY A 101 6.04 -6.27 -6.17
N ALA A 102 6.98 -7.12 -5.78
CA ALA A 102 8.38 -6.74 -5.56
C ALA A 102 9.11 -6.29 -6.84
N ASP A 103 8.72 -6.83 -7.99
CA ASP A 103 9.26 -6.50 -9.31
C ASP A 103 8.99 -5.04 -9.73
N ARG A 104 7.92 -4.45 -9.21
CA ARG A 104 7.53 -3.05 -9.43
C ARG A 104 8.05 -2.10 -8.34
N LEU A 105 8.82 -2.59 -7.38
CA LEU A 105 9.31 -1.83 -6.25
C LEU A 105 10.81 -1.55 -6.40
N PHE A 106 11.20 -0.28 -6.26
CA PHE A 106 12.56 0.22 -6.36
C PHE A 106 13.00 0.85 -5.05
N GLY A 107 13.98 0.23 -4.40
CA GLY A 107 14.57 0.70 -3.15
C GLY A 107 15.90 1.39 -3.39
N VAL A 108 16.10 2.58 -2.82
CA VAL A 108 17.34 3.33 -2.94
C VAL A 108 17.92 3.60 -1.56
N ALA A 109 19.10 3.08 -1.28
CA ALA A 109 19.87 3.53 -0.13
C ALA A 109 20.64 4.81 -0.48
N LEU A 110 20.57 5.81 0.39
CA LEU A 110 21.13 7.14 0.19
C LEU A 110 22.12 7.46 1.34
N PRO A 111 23.27 6.77 1.40
CA PRO A 111 24.23 6.96 2.48
C PRO A 111 24.91 8.33 2.41
N SER A 112 25.23 8.84 3.59
CA SER A 112 26.13 9.97 3.82
C SER A 112 27.26 9.54 4.76
N LYS A 113 28.17 10.46 5.09
CA LYS A 113 29.26 10.19 6.04
C LYS A 113 28.82 9.72 7.44
N TYR A 114 27.56 9.94 7.79
CA TYR A 114 26.98 9.55 9.10
C TYR A 114 26.20 8.22 9.02
N SER A 115 26.08 7.62 7.83
CA SER A 115 25.37 6.36 7.71
C SER A 115 26.25 5.22 8.24
N SER A 116 25.66 4.35 9.07
CA SER A 116 26.37 3.19 9.59
C SER A 116 26.43 2.06 8.56
N ASP A 117 27.48 1.24 8.62
CA ASP A 117 27.60 0.05 7.78
C ASP A 117 26.44 -0.94 8.04
N HIS A 118 25.95 -1.00 9.27
CA HIS A 118 24.79 -1.82 9.63
C HIS A 118 23.53 -1.38 8.88
N SER A 119 23.27 -0.09 8.78
CA SER A 119 22.09 0.41 8.06
C SER A 119 22.11 0.02 6.58
N LEU A 120 23.26 0.03 5.96
CA LEU A 120 23.41 -0.40 4.56
C LEU A 120 23.26 -1.91 4.37
N SER A 121 23.84 -2.70 5.29
CA SER A 121 23.68 -4.16 5.27
C SER A 121 22.22 -4.57 5.47
N ASP A 122 21.53 -3.96 6.44
CA ASP A 122 20.13 -4.23 6.73
C ASP A 122 19.21 -3.85 5.57
N ALA A 123 19.43 -2.69 4.95
CA ALA A 123 18.68 -2.28 3.75
C ALA A 123 18.90 -3.25 2.57
N LYS A 124 20.11 -3.73 2.38
CA LYS A 124 20.45 -4.69 1.32
C LYS A 124 19.84 -6.07 1.60
N GLU A 125 19.92 -6.54 2.84
CA GLU A 125 19.32 -7.82 3.25
C GLU A 125 17.81 -7.79 3.07
N LEU A 126 17.14 -6.74 3.54
CA LEU A 126 15.71 -6.53 3.34
C LEU A 126 15.34 -6.56 1.85
N ALA A 127 16.07 -5.81 1.02
CA ALA A 127 15.84 -5.77 -0.41
C ALA A 127 15.97 -7.15 -1.07
N SER A 128 16.97 -7.94 -0.65
CA SER A 128 17.17 -9.31 -1.10
C SER A 128 16.03 -10.25 -0.66
N ASN A 129 15.59 -10.13 0.59
CA ASN A 129 14.53 -10.96 1.16
C ASN A 129 13.17 -10.70 0.52
N ILE A 130 12.86 -9.44 0.22
CA ILE A 130 11.64 -9.05 -0.50
C ILE A 130 11.75 -9.35 -2.00
N GLY A 131 12.95 -9.28 -2.57
CA GLY A 131 13.19 -9.44 -4.01
C GLY A 131 12.96 -8.16 -4.81
N LEU A 132 13.06 -6.99 -4.18
CA LEU A 132 12.86 -5.70 -4.84
C LEU A 132 14.14 -5.26 -5.61
N ASN A 133 13.96 -4.32 -6.54
CA ASN A 133 15.06 -3.69 -7.26
C ASN A 133 15.79 -2.73 -6.31
N TYR A 134 17.08 -2.97 -6.06
CA TYR A 134 17.86 -2.23 -5.07
C TYR A 134 19.08 -1.56 -5.68
N ARG A 135 19.35 -0.31 -5.29
CA ARG A 135 20.57 0.42 -5.63
C ARG A 135 21.03 1.33 -4.50
N ILE A 136 22.28 1.73 -4.57
CA ILE A 136 22.90 2.67 -3.64
C ILE A 136 23.32 3.92 -4.41
N ILE A 137 22.98 5.09 -3.88
CA ILE A 137 23.41 6.39 -4.40
C ILE A 137 23.98 7.20 -3.24
N GLU A 138 25.28 7.42 -3.25
CA GLU A 138 25.95 8.23 -2.25
C GLU A 138 25.54 9.70 -2.38
N ILE A 139 25.04 10.29 -1.30
CA ILE A 139 24.64 11.70 -1.29
C ILE A 139 25.72 12.61 -0.76
N GLU A 140 26.81 12.06 -0.19
CA GLU A 140 27.88 12.86 0.44
C GLU A 140 28.48 13.92 -0.49
N PRO A 141 28.79 13.68 -1.77
CA PRO A 141 29.33 14.74 -2.64
C PRO A 141 28.39 15.92 -2.82
N MET A 142 27.07 15.65 -2.87
CA MET A 142 26.05 16.69 -2.99
C MET A 142 25.94 17.49 -1.70
N VAL A 143 25.88 16.80 -0.56
CA VAL A 143 25.81 17.43 0.77
C VAL A 143 27.07 18.29 1.04
N ALA A 144 28.26 17.75 0.78
CA ALA A 144 29.53 18.48 0.97
C ALA A 144 29.56 19.78 0.17
N ASN A 145 29.08 19.74 -1.08
CA ASN A 145 29.03 20.93 -1.94
C ASN A 145 28.10 22.01 -1.37
N PHE A 146 26.95 21.62 -0.86
CA PHE A 146 26.04 22.57 -0.17
C PHE A 146 26.65 23.14 1.10
N ILE A 147 27.31 22.32 1.94
CA ILE A 147 27.96 22.76 3.19
C ILE A 147 29.05 23.76 2.88
N GLU A 148 29.90 23.49 1.88
CA GLU A 148 30.97 24.39 1.47
C GLU A 148 30.43 25.76 1.04
N ASN A 149 29.38 25.80 0.25
CA ASN A 149 28.80 27.03 -0.27
C ASN A 149 27.98 27.81 0.76
N LEU A 150 27.20 27.11 1.60
CA LEU A 150 26.28 27.75 2.56
C LEU A 150 26.88 27.93 3.95
N ARG A 151 27.97 27.23 4.27
CA ARG A 151 28.64 27.22 5.57
C ARG A 151 27.70 26.90 6.74
N VAL A 152 26.86 25.85 6.53
CA VAL A 152 25.91 25.38 7.52
C VAL A 152 26.51 24.25 8.36
N ASP A 153 26.07 24.15 9.62
CA ASP A 153 26.49 23.11 10.57
C ASP A 153 25.32 22.67 11.46
N GLY A 154 25.57 21.65 12.30
CA GLY A 154 24.64 21.15 13.30
C GLY A 154 23.29 20.73 12.70
N VAL A 155 22.19 21.19 13.29
CA VAL A 155 20.82 20.85 12.85
C VAL A 155 20.54 21.28 11.41
N ALA A 156 21.16 22.36 10.95
CA ALA A 156 21.00 22.81 9.55
C ALA A 156 21.65 21.81 8.58
N GLU A 157 22.79 21.23 8.92
CA GLU A 157 23.43 20.16 8.13
C GLU A 157 22.59 18.89 8.12
N GLU A 158 22.05 18.44 9.27
CA GLU A 158 21.18 17.27 9.33
C GLU A 158 19.93 17.44 8.45
N ASN A 159 19.28 18.60 8.55
CA ASN A 159 18.13 18.94 7.73
C ASN A 159 18.47 19.02 6.24
N LEU A 160 19.67 19.52 5.90
CA LEU A 160 20.15 19.55 4.52
C LEU A 160 20.26 18.13 3.94
N GLN A 161 20.86 17.19 4.69
CA GLN A 161 20.96 15.80 4.24
C GLN A 161 19.60 15.17 3.97
N ALA A 162 18.62 15.40 4.84
CA ALA A 162 17.25 14.90 4.63
C ALA A 162 16.65 15.45 3.33
N ARG A 163 16.86 16.73 3.04
CA ARG A 163 16.37 17.36 1.79
C ARG A 163 17.10 16.87 0.55
N VAL A 164 18.40 16.66 0.63
CA VAL A 164 19.18 16.09 -0.48
C VAL A 164 18.69 14.70 -0.81
N ARG A 165 18.39 13.84 0.19
CA ARG A 165 17.76 12.54 -0.03
C ARG A 165 16.42 12.68 -0.76
N GLY A 166 15.54 13.55 -0.28
CA GLY A 166 14.24 13.80 -0.90
C GLY A 166 14.38 14.30 -2.35
N THR A 167 15.26 15.25 -2.60
CA THR A 167 15.51 15.79 -3.94
C THR A 167 16.08 14.71 -4.88
N THR A 168 16.97 13.84 -4.39
CA THR A 168 17.53 12.74 -5.16
C THR A 168 16.44 11.74 -5.54
N LEU A 169 15.58 11.34 -4.60
CA LEU A 169 14.45 10.45 -4.89
C LEU A 169 13.48 11.08 -5.90
N MET A 170 13.16 12.35 -5.77
CA MET A 170 12.29 13.05 -6.73
C MET A 170 12.91 13.14 -8.13
N ALA A 171 14.21 13.36 -8.23
CA ALA A 171 14.90 13.38 -9.52
C ALA A 171 14.82 12.01 -10.21
N LEU A 172 15.02 10.93 -9.46
CA LEU A 172 14.89 9.55 -9.96
C LEU A 172 13.44 9.24 -10.35
N SER A 173 12.48 9.57 -9.49
CA SER A 173 11.05 9.41 -9.78
C SER A 173 10.67 10.07 -11.10
N ASN A 174 11.05 11.32 -11.30
CA ASN A 174 10.75 12.05 -12.53
C ASN A 174 11.48 11.49 -13.76
N GLN A 175 12.73 11.05 -13.60
CA GLN A 175 13.53 10.54 -14.70
C GLN A 175 13.07 9.15 -15.16
N GLU A 176 12.67 8.30 -14.23
CA GLU A 176 12.37 6.88 -14.46
C GLU A 176 10.86 6.57 -14.47
N GLY A 177 10.03 7.54 -14.09
CA GLY A 177 8.56 7.41 -14.12
C GLY A 177 7.98 6.60 -12.96
N HIS A 178 8.65 6.59 -11.81
CA HIS A 178 8.15 5.97 -10.58
C HIS A 178 7.23 6.92 -9.79
N LEU A 179 6.30 6.35 -8.99
CA LEU A 179 5.62 7.08 -7.91
C LEU A 179 6.60 7.31 -6.78
#